data_9bdfff183f6020e4c92695cba6cc3e00
#
_entry.id   9bdfff183f6020e4c92695cba6cc3e00
#
_cell.length_a   1.000
_cell.length_b   1.000
_cell.length_c   1.000
_cell.angle_alpha   90.00
_cell.angle_beta   90.00
_cell.angle_gamma   90.00
#
_symmetry.space_group_name_H-M   'P 1'
#
loop_
_entity.id
_entity.type
_entity.pdbx_description
1 polymer ?
#
loop_
_entity_poly.entity_id
_entity_poly.type
_entity_poly.pdbx_seq_one_letter_code
_entity_poly.pdbx_strand_id
1 'polypeptide(L)'
;MKPVNIFFIGRKQGVGLRRFRLSHLENRRPAELEGLRRASSSIHQVRLIRNADVVWVRVRPEFTTDPERRRIEQRLRPFRDQIPIINDIAVFNNYDCKDTTFSIWKEHGISCPDFISFDTFQYTYNHSDTVEQILKFLQKYGKILLRTNNETAANGMYLLNSNATGKEIDAIVDDLENRCRMFFPTRSGTRIIAVEFIGSQDAGGYIDLYRAHILLGQIISYYAVTSKQDIFHNVDMKEQCLERFIQLNEGLCDKVQSLNDQILQASTALECNLGAVEFFLLDNKPIFIEFNPMWGGHASMIGFGNTKVQNYLDTHKKALKERIPNIYAWLNYPDYYKALFEQINKSIQPIVH
;
A
#
# COMPACT_ATOMS: atom_id res chain seq x y z
N MET A 1 10.47 -24.15 19.50
CA MET A 1 11.25 -23.28 18.60
C MET A 1 11.83 -22.12 19.41
N LYS A 2 13.08 -21.72 19.16
CA LYS A 2 13.66 -20.50 19.77
C LYS A 2 12.91 -19.29 19.22
N PRO A 3 12.53 -18.30 20.05
CA PRO A 3 11.87 -17.09 19.57
C PRO A 3 12.77 -16.30 18.61
N VAL A 4 12.17 -15.71 17.57
CA VAL A 4 12.88 -14.82 16.64
C VAL A 4 13.05 -13.44 17.24
N ASN A 5 14.26 -12.92 17.24
CA ASN A 5 14.59 -11.58 17.68
C ASN A 5 14.36 -10.56 16.57
N ILE A 6 13.43 -9.65 16.77
CA ILE A 6 13.09 -8.63 15.78
C ILE A 6 13.53 -7.23 16.23
N PHE A 7 14.21 -6.53 15.32
CA PHE A 7 14.57 -5.12 15.49
C PHE A 7 13.72 -4.26 14.56
N PHE A 8 13.09 -3.23 15.10
CA PHE A 8 12.24 -2.36 14.32
C PHE A 8 12.90 -1.01 14.05
N ILE A 9 12.76 -0.52 12.82
CA ILE A 9 13.03 0.86 12.42
C ILE A 9 11.70 1.52 12.08
N GLY A 10 11.34 2.62 12.75
CA GLY A 10 10.08 3.28 12.48
C GLY A 10 9.95 4.65 13.08
N ARG A 11 8.90 5.37 12.70
CA ARG A 11 8.54 6.68 13.21
C ARG A 11 7.56 6.59 14.37
N LYS A 12 7.69 7.52 15.32
CA LYS A 12 6.70 7.74 16.37
C LYS A 12 5.46 8.39 15.74
N GLN A 13 4.29 7.79 15.95
CA GLN A 13 3.03 8.38 15.49
C GLN A 13 2.71 9.69 16.21
N GLY A 14 2.15 10.66 15.50
CA GLY A 14 1.52 11.86 16.06
C GLY A 14 2.45 12.97 16.56
N VAL A 15 3.76 12.77 16.52
CA VAL A 15 4.73 13.82 16.84
C VAL A 15 5.48 14.17 15.58
N GLY A 16 5.27 15.38 15.11
CA GLY A 16 5.79 15.90 13.84
C GLY A 16 7.19 15.43 13.50
N LEU A 17 7.38 15.27 12.27
CA LEU A 17 8.50 15.13 11.32
C LEU A 17 9.94 14.97 11.85
N ARG A 18 10.25 15.15 13.14
CA ARG A 18 11.60 15.57 13.52
C ARG A 18 12.52 14.53 14.11
N ARG A 19 12.04 13.34 14.52
CA ARG A 19 12.95 12.33 15.10
C ARG A 19 12.61 10.93 14.65
N PHE A 20 13.46 10.42 13.80
CA PHE A 20 13.55 9.01 13.49
C PHE A 20 14.08 8.26 14.72
N ARG A 21 13.32 7.32 15.27
CA ARG A 21 13.74 6.51 16.41
C ARG A 21 13.87 5.05 15.98
N LEU A 22 14.92 4.44 16.43
CA LEU A 22 15.12 3.00 16.30
C LEU A 22 14.25 2.29 17.35
N SER A 23 13.47 1.38 16.90
CA SER A 23 12.72 0.31 17.58
C SER A 23 12.38 0.49 19.06
N HIS A 24 11.38 1.29 19.35
CA HIS A 24 10.76 1.30 20.67
C HIS A 24 9.31 0.80 20.60
N LEU A 25 8.84 0.13 21.65
CA LEU A 25 7.44 -0.31 21.76
C LEU A 25 6.46 0.85 21.65
N GLU A 26 6.80 1.97 22.24
CA GLU A 26 6.03 3.22 22.20
C GLU A 26 5.86 3.85 20.81
N ASN A 27 6.64 3.40 19.83
CA ASN A 27 6.51 3.82 18.43
C ASN A 27 5.47 3.00 17.66
N ARG A 28 4.81 2.03 18.31
CA ARG A 28 3.84 1.13 17.69
C ARG A 28 2.43 1.53 18.02
N ARG A 29 1.54 1.08 17.13
CA ARG A 29 0.10 1.17 17.40
C ARG A 29 -0.31 0.21 18.51
N PRO A 30 -1.34 0.53 19.31
CA PRO A 30 -1.84 -0.37 20.34
C PRO A 30 -2.15 -1.79 19.84
N ALA A 31 -2.71 -1.91 18.62
CA ALA A 31 -3.02 -3.20 18.01
C ALA A 31 -1.76 -4.04 17.70
N GLU A 32 -0.66 -3.39 17.30
CA GLU A 32 0.63 -4.07 17.08
C GLU A 32 1.23 -4.55 18.40
N LEU A 33 1.16 -3.73 19.45
CA LEU A 33 1.62 -4.12 20.79
C LEU A 33 0.86 -5.32 21.31
N GLU A 34 -0.45 -5.35 21.13
CA GLU A 34 -1.28 -6.46 21.54
C GLU A 34 -1.01 -7.73 20.71
N GLY A 35 -0.83 -7.58 19.39
CA GLY A 35 -0.42 -8.69 18.52
C GLY A 35 0.94 -9.25 18.91
N LEU A 36 1.91 -8.37 19.25
CA LEU A 36 3.23 -8.77 19.76
C LEU A 36 3.12 -9.52 21.11
N ARG A 37 2.28 -9.06 22.03
CA ARG A 37 2.02 -9.76 23.30
C ARG A 37 1.44 -11.15 23.07
N ARG A 38 0.47 -11.28 22.16
CA ARG A 38 -0.14 -12.57 21.81
C ARG A 38 0.83 -13.51 21.10
N ALA A 39 1.85 -12.99 20.42
CA ALA A 39 2.91 -13.73 19.77
C ALA A 39 4.18 -13.87 20.63
N SER A 40 4.16 -13.47 21.89
CA SER A 40 5.35 -13.33 22.75
C SER A 40 6.14 -14.62 22.98
N SER A 41 5.53 -15.78 22.77
CA SER A 41 6.22 -17.08 22.80
C SER A 41 7.04 -17.37 21.53
N SER A 42 6.80 -16.66 20.46
CA SER A 42 7.40 -16.90 19.14
C SER A 42 8.36 -15.79 18.69
N ILE A 43 8.27 -14.61 19.26
CA ILE A 43 9.14 -13.49 18.91
C ILE A 43 9.50 -12.59 20.10
N HIS A 44 10.71 -12.03 20.03
CA HIS A 44 11.21 -11.02 20.97
C HIS A 44 11.62 -9.75 20.23
N GLN A 45 11.34 -8.60 20.84
CA GLN A 45 11.88 -7.35 20.36
C GLN A 45 13.24 -7.07 20.98
N VAL A 46 14.26 -6.81 20.15
CA VAL A 46 15.60 -6.42 20.59
C VAL A 46 15.86 -4.93 20.40
N ARG A 47 16.82 -4.39 21.15
CA ARG A 47 17.19 -2.97 21.11
C ARG A 47 18.37 -2.66 20.23
N LEU A 48 19.16 -3.66 19.82
CA LEU A 48 20.34 -3.51 19.00
C LEU A 48 20.22 -4.37 17.75
N ILE A 49 20.58 -3.82 16.59
CA ILE A 49 20.50 -4.53 15.29
C ILE A 49 21.32 -5.81 15.36
N ARG A 50 22.53 -5.77 15.91
CA ARG A 50 23.44 -6.94 16.01
C ARG A 50 22.87 -8.11 16.79
N ASN A 51 21.80 -7.92 17.56
CA ASN A 51 21.12 -8.97 18.32
C ASN A 51 19.81 -9.43 17.64
N ALA A 52 19.56 -8.98 16.43
CA ALA A 52 18.34 -9.30 15.70
C ALA A 52 18.55 -10.48 14.75
N ASP A 53 17.57 -11.36 14.67
CA ASP A 53 17.45 -12.37 13.61
C ASP A 53 16.80 -11.78 12.35
N VAL A 54 16.06 -10.66 12.49
CA VAL A 54 15.44 -9.92 11.39
C VAL A 54 15.27 -8.44 11.75
N VAL A 55 15.48 -7.57 10.77
CA VAL A 55 15.14 -6.13 10.87
C VAL A 55 13.86 -5.85 10.12
N TRP A 56 12.94 -5.14 10.73
CA TRP A 56 11.73 -4.65 10.04
C TRP A 56 11.80 -3.13 9.91
N VAL A 57 11.91 -2.65 8.68
CA VAL A 57 11.84 -1.23 8.34
C VAL A 57 10.38 -0.84 8.18
N ARG A 58 9.85 -0.15 9.19
CA ARG A 58 8.46 0.27 9.27
C ARG A 58 8.37 1.80 9.17
N VAL A 59 8.55 2.32 7.98
CA VAL A 59 8.44 3.75 7.69
C VAL A 59 7.16 4.04 6.91
N ARG A 60 6.59 5.21 7.15
CA ARG A 60 5.43 5.69 6.40
C ARG A 60 5.93 6.53 5.24
N PRO A 61 5.69 6.10 3.97
CA PRO A 61 6.24 6.77 2.79
C PRO A 61 5.92 8.27 2.76
N GLU A 62 4.68 8.63 3.05
CA GLU A 62 4.20 10.02 3.03
C GLU A 62 4.90 10.95 4.03
N PHE A 63 5.57 10.40 5.04
CA PHE A 63 6.29 11.18 6.06
C PHE A 63 7.80 10.93 6.06
N THR A 64 8.30 10.14 5.13
CA THR A 64 9.72 9.77 5.09
C THR A 64 10.45 10.62 4.06
N THR A 65 11.33 11.50 4.53
CA THR A 65 12.11 12.41 3.70
C THR A 65 13.38 11.75 3.14
N ASP A 66 13.92 12.30 2.05
CA ASP A 66 15.18 11.84 1.46
C ASP A 66 16.36 11.82 2.44
N PRO A 67 16.54 12.84 3.30
CA PRO A 67 17.58 12.79 4.35
C PRO A 67 17.36 11.65 5.36
N GLU A 68 16.10 11.34 5.70
CA GLU A 68 15.80 10.22 6.60
C GLU A 68 16.07 8.88 5.93
N ARG A 69 15.68 8.71 4.65
CA ARG A 69 16.00 7.51 3.87
C ARG A 69 17.51 7.25 3.83
N ARG A 70 18.30 8.26 3.48
CA ARG A 70 19.78 8.15 3.48
C ARG A 70 20.33 7.76 4.84
N ARG A 71 19.76 8.28 5.93
CA ARG A 71 20.20 7.97 7.30
C ARG A 71 19.87 6.52 7.68
N ILE A 72 18.71 6.00 7.29
CA ILE A 72 18.35 4.60 7.49
C ILE A 72 19.27 3.70 6.66
N GLU A 73 19.48 4.05 5.40
CA GLU A 73 20.35 3.35 4.46
C GLU A 73 21.76 3.17 5.04
N GLN A 74 22.38 4.26 5.47
CA GLN A 74 23.71 4.23 6.10
C GLN A 74 23.76 3.31 7.33
N ARG A 75 22.68 3.23 8.07
CA ARG A 75 22.59 2.43 9.27
C ARG A 75 22.37 0.94 9.00
N LEU A 76 21.65 0.60 7.94
CA LEU A 76 21.36 -0.79 7.55
C LEU A 76 22.46 -1.43 6.72
N ARG A 77 23.17 -0.63 5.94
CA ARG A 77 24.20 -1.10 5.01
C ARG A 77 25.17 -2.13 5.59
N PRO A 78 25.71 -1.98 6.83
CA PRO A 78 26.63 -2.97 7.40
C PRO A 78 25.99 -4.33 7.72
N PHE A 79 24.66 -4.42 7.75
CA PHE A 79 23.95 -5.62 8.19
C PHE A 79 23.20 -6.35 7.07
N ARG A 80 23.17 -5.79 5.85
CA ARG A 80 22.36 -6.32 4.73
C ARG A 80 22.68 -7.76 4.37
N ASP A 81 23.96 -8.09 4.34
CA ASP A 81 24.42 -9.44 3.99
C ASP A 81 24.40 -10.41 5.19
N GLN A 82 24.06 -9.93 6.38
CA GLN A 82 24.13 -10.69 7.62
C GLN A 82 22.74 -10.98 8.21
N ILE A 83 21.81 -10.05 8.07
CA ILE A 83 20.50 -10.12 8.72
C ILE A 83 19.40 -9.82 7.68
N PRO A 84 18.39 -10.70 7.53
CA PRO A 84 17.24 -10.42 6.67
C PRO A 84 16.57 -9.09 7.04
N ILE A 85 16.21 -8.29 6.02
CA ILE A 85 15.56 -7.01 6.23
C ILE A 85 14.16 -7.08 5.59
N ILE A 86 13.13 -6.81 6.40
CA ILE A 86 11.76 -6.66 5.92
C ILE A 86 11.59 -5.21 5.45
N ASN A 87 11.29 -5.04 4.16
CA ASN A 87 11.16 -3.78 3.44
C ASN A 87 12.40 -2.89 3.61
N ASP A 88 13.51 -3.35 3.05
CA ASP A 88 14.73 -2.54 3.03
C ASP A 88 14.46 -1.16 2.44
N ILE A 89 15.01 -0.14 3.06
CA ILE A 89 14.88 1.25 2.61
C ILE A 89 15.47 1.48 1.22
N ALA A 90 16.36 0.60 0.75
CA ALA A 90 16.96 0.67 -0.59
C ALA A 90 15.90 0.59 -1.70
N VAL A 91 14.87 -0.23 -1.49
CA VAL A 91 13.78 -0.41 -2.46
C VAL A 91 12.60 0.55 -2.25
N PHE A 92 12.79 1.60 -1.45
CA PHE A 92 11.74 2.54 -1.07
C PHE A 92 11.00 3.14 -2.28
N ASN A 93 11.72 3.55 -3.33
CA ASN A 93 11.11 4.16 -4.50
C ASN A 93 10.26 3.16 -5.30
N ASN A 94 10.56 1.86 -5.24
CA ASN A 94 9.84 0.83 -5.98
C ASN A 94 8.36 0.75 -5.59
N TYR A 95 8.03 1.19 -4.38
CA TYR A 95 6.65 1.18 -3.88
C TYR A 95 6.10 2.58 -3.54
N ASP A 96 6.95 3.58 -3.31
CA ASP A 96 6.49 4.94 -3.00
C ASP A 96 6.10 5.73 -4.25
N CYS A 97 6.86 5.55 -5.33
CA CYS A 97 6.66 6.26 -6.59
C CYS A 97 5.88 5.38 -7.58
N LYS A 98 4.60 5.71 -7.82
CA LYS A 98 3.72 4.90 -8.69
C LYS A 98 4.24 4.70 -10.11
N ASP A 99 4.86 5.72 -10.70
CA ASP A 99 5.52 5.61 -12.00
C ASP A 99 6.67 4.60 -11.99
N THR A 100 7.47 4.58 -10.92
CA THR A 100 8.51 3.56 -10.74
C THR A 100 7.90 2.17 -10.55
N THR A 101 6.87 2.04 -9.70
CA THR A 101 6.13 0.79 -9.48
C THR A 101 5.59 0.23 -10.80
N PHE A 102 4.89 1.05 -11.58
CA PHE A 102 4.31 0.63 -12.86
C PHE A 102 5.39 0.30 -13.92
N SER A 103 6.50 1.03 -13.96
CA SER A 103 7.63 0.71 -14.84
C SER A 103 8.19 -0.68 -14.54
N ILE A 104 8.48 -0.95 -13.26
CA ILE A 104 8.98 -2.26 -12.82
C ILE A 104 7.97 -3.37 -13.17
N TRP A 105 6.69 -3.17 -12.90
CA TRP A 105 5.67 -4.16 -13.22
C TRP A 105 5.59 -4.43 -14.73
N LYS A 106 5.63 -3.39 -15.57
CA LYS A 106 5.65 -3.56 -17.03
C LYS A 106 6.89 -4.32 -17.52
N GLU A 107 8.07 -4.01 -17.00
CA GLU A 107 9.32 -4.70 -17.33
C GLU A 107 9.27 -6.20 -16.97
N HIS A 108 8.49 -6.57 -15.94
CA HIS A 108 8.29 -7.97 -15.54
C HIS A 108 7.02 -8.62 -16.14
N GLY A 109 6.37 -7.97 -17.10
CA GLY A 109 5.16 -8.50 -17.74
C GLY A 109 3.93 -8.55 -16.83
N ILE A 110 3.91 -7.76 -15.74
CA ILE A 110 2.81 -7.68 -14.80
C ILE A 110 1.82 -6.62 -15.26
N SER A 111 0.54 -7.01 -15.36
CA SER A 111 -0.53 -6.11 -15.81
C SER A 111 -0.75 -4.98 -14.82
N CYS A 112 -0.59 -3.75 -15.27
CA CYS A 112 -0.85 -2.52 -14.53
C CYS A 112 -1.38 -1.45 -15.48
N PRO A 113 -1.94 -0.32 -14.99
CA PRO A 113 -2.41 0.77 -15.84
C PRO A 113 -1.32 1.32 -16.75
N ASP A 114 -1.71 1.79 -17.92
CA ASP A 114 -0.83 2.65 -18.71
C ASP A 114 -0.67 4.01 -18.01
N PHE A 115 0.49 4.63 -18.21
CA PHE A 115 0.79 5.92 -17.59
C PHE A 115 1.82 6.71 -18.40
N ILE A 116 1.84 8.01 -18.17
CA ILE A 116 2.90 8.94 -18.56
C ILE A 116 3.34 9.74 -17.35
N SER A 117 4.64 10.07 -17.25
CA SER A 117 5.22 10.74 -16.10
C SER A 117 6.05 11.95 -16.53
N PHE A 118 5.99 13.05 -15.76
CA PHE A 118 6.66 14.31 -16.04
C PHE A 118 7.46 14.76 -14.81
N ASP A 119 8.76 14.88 -14.99
CA ASP A 119 9.66 15.45 -13.98
C ASP A 119 9.74 16.96 -14.18
N THR A 120 9.06 17.72 -13.32
CA THR A 120 8.95 19.16 -13.40
C THR A 120 10.27 19.92 -13.13
N PHE A 121 11.31 19.20 -12.70
CA PHE A 121 12.65 19.76 -12.42
C PHE A 121 13.69 19.42 -13.51
N GLN A 122 13.30 18.65 -14.51
CA GLN A 122 14.19 18.40 -15.66
C GLN A 122 14.30 19.69 -16.50
N TYR A 123 15.51 19.94 -17.00
CA TYR A 123 15.78 21.07 -17.89
C TYR A 123 14.90 21.10 -19.15
N THR A 124 14.49 19.92 -19.61
CA THR A 124 13.64 19.75 -20.80
C THR A 124 12.14 19.83 -20.49
N TYR A 125 11.75 20.04 -19.23
CA TYR A 125 10.35 20.16 -18.87
C TYR A 125 9.69 21.36 -19.53
N ASN A 126 8.52 21.14 -20.14
CA ASN A 126 7.71 22.19 -20.74
C ASN A 126 6.24 22.00 -20.34
N HIS A 127 5.67 23.00 -19.71
CA HIS A 127 4.28 22.98 -19.22
C HIS A 127 3.27 22.74 -20.35
N SER A 128 3.38 23.51 -21.46
CA SER A 128 2.43 23.40 -22.59
C SER A 128 2.49 22.02 -23.25
N ASP A 129 3.69 21.48 -23.44
CA ASP A 129 3.88 20.12 -23.98
C ASP A 129 3.30 19.07 -23.04
N THR A 130 3.40 19.28 -21.72
CA THR A 130 2.81 18.41 -20.70
C THR A 130 1.29 18.37 -20.82
N VAL A 131 0.65 19.54 -20.90
CA VAL A 131 -0.80 19.66 -21.10
C VAL A 131 -1.24 18.96 -22.38
N GLU A 132 -0.53 19.15 -23.52
CA GLU A 132 -0.83 18.50 -24.78
C GLU A 132 -0.72 16.98 -24.71
N GLN A 133 0.33 16.46 -24.04
CA GLN A 133 0.52 15.02 -23.88
C GLN A 133 -0.58 14.41 -23.00
N ILE A 134 -1.00 15.10 -21.93
CA ILE A 134 -2.11 14.66 -21.08
C ILE A 134 -3.42 14.65 -21.86
N LEU A 135 -3.68 15.65 -22.71
CA LEU A 135 -4.86 15.67 -23.58
C LEU A 135 -4.88 14.46 -24.54
N LYS A 136 -3.75 14.16 -25.19
CA LYS A 136 -3.62 12.98 -26.05
C LYS A 136 -3.84 11.67 -25.29
N PHE A 137 -3.31 11.60 -24.06
CA PHE A 137 -3.48 10.45 -23.19
C PHE A 137 -4.96 10.29 -22.76
N LEU A 138 -5.63 11.38 -22.39
CA LEU A 138 -7.05 11.39 -22.09
C LEU A 138 -7.92 10.97 -23.30
N GLN A 139 -7.57 11.45 -24.50
CA GLN A 139 -8.26 11.04 -25.73
C GLN A 139 -8.13 9.53 -26.00
N LYS A 140 -6.97 8.96 -25.71
CA LYS A 140 -6.71 7.51 -25.86
C LYS A 140 -7.56 6.66 -24.93
N TYR A 141 -7.68 7.05 -23.65
CA TYR A 141 -8.30 6.21 -22.60
C TYR A 141 -9.71 6.66 -22.21
N GLY A 142 -10.14 7.86 -22.60
CA GLY A 142 -11.46 8.42 -22.28
C GLY A 142 -11.62 8.85 -20.81
N LYS A 143 -10.87 8.23 -19.89
CA LYS A 143 -10.91 8.53 -18.47
C LYS A 143 -9.53 8.26 -17.85
N ILE A 144 -8.99 9.23 -17.12
CA ILE A 144 -7.65 9.13 -16.51
C ILE A 144 -7.62 9.71 -15.10
N LEU A 145 -6.64 9.30 -14.32
CA LEU A 145 -6.25 9.93 -13.08
C LEU A 145 -5.00 10.80 -13.33
N LEU A 146 -5.09 12.08 -12.97
CA LEU A 146 -3.95 13.02 -13.01
C LEU A 146 -3.57 13.37 -11.57
N ARG A 147 -2.29 13.15 -11.19
CA ARG A 147 -1.84 13.29 -9.81
C ARG A 147 -0.32 13.38 -9.67
N THR A 148 0.16 13.61 -8.45
CA THR A 148 1.56 13.32 -8.14
C THR A 148 1.79 11.80 -7.95
N ASN A 149 3.01 11.32 -8.26
CA ASN A 149 3.36 9.90 -8.23
C ASN A 149 3.44 9.31 -6.82
N ASN A 150 3.64 10.12 -5.77
CA ASN A 150 4.01 9.67 -4.43
C ASN A 150 3.15 10.25 -3.28
N GLU A 151 2.03 10.89 -3.57
CA GLU A 151 1.04 11.26 -2.56
C GLU A 151 0.07 10.11 -2.28
N THR A 152 -0.46 10.05 -1.06
CA THR A 152 -1.38 9.02 -0.58
C THR A 152 -2.75 9.61 -0.25
N ALA A 153 -3.74 8.75 0.02
CA ALA A 153 -5.10 9.12 0.43
C ALA A 153 -5.81 10.06 -0.55
N ALA A 154 -5.64 9.84 -1.86
CA ALA A 154 -6.20 10.64 -2.95
C ALA A 154 -5.83 12.14 -2.91
N ASN A 155 -4.82 12.56 -2.13
CA ASN A 155 -4.34 13.92 -2.15
C ASN A 155 -3.71 14.24 -3.51
N GLY A 156 -3.99 15.45 -4.01
CA GLY A 156 -3.48 15.89 -5.32
C GLY A 156 -3.86 14.95 -6.46
N MET A 157 -5.04 14.33 -6.42
CA MET A 157 -5.55 13.43 -7.44
C MET A 157 -6.82 14.00 -8.08
N TYR A 158 -6.82 14.06 -9.40
CA TYR A 158 -7.91 14.56 -10.23
C TYR A 158 -8.38 13.46 -11.18
N LEU A 159 -9.67 13.22 -11.21
CA LEU A 159 -10.30 12.33 -12.20
C LEU A 159 -10.78 13.16 -13.39
N LEU A 160 -10.25 12.86 -14.57
CA LEU A 160 -10.61 13.52 -15.82
C LEU A 160 -11.38 12.56 -16.71
N ASN A 161 -12.44 13.08 -17.32
CA ASN A 161 -13.24 12.37 -18.33
C ASN A 161 -12.99 13.01 -19.72
N SER A 162 -13.44 12.34 -20.75
CA SER A 162 -13.24 12.75 -22.17
C SER A 162 -13.74 14.15 -22.52
N ASN A 163 -14.59 14.76 -21.68
CA ASN A 163 -15.10 16.13 -21.86
C ASN A 163 -14.23 17.21 -21.18
N ALA A 164 -13.15 16.81 -20.47
CA ALA A 164 -12.26 17.79 -19.86
C ALA A 164 -11.56 18.65 -20.92
N THR A 165 -11.51 19.94 -20.65
CA THR A 165 -10.94 20.94 -21.57
C THR A 165 -9.45 21.14 -21.34
N GLY A 166 -8.72 21.62 -22.37
CA GLY A 166 -7.31 21.98 -22.21
C GLY A 166 -7.07 23.00 -21.10
N LYS A 167 -7.98 23.99 -20.92
CA LYS A 167 -7.90 24.97 -19.83
C LYS A 167 -8.06 24.34 -18.44
N GLU A 168 -8.90 23.35 -18.31
CA GLU A 168 -9.07 22.61 -17.05
C GLU A 168 -7.82 21.79 -16.72
N ILE A 169 -7.26 21.10 -17.70
CA ILE A 169 -6.02 20.35 -17.53
C ILE A 169 -4.84 21.28 -17.20
N ASP A 170 -4.73 22.41 -17.86
CA ASP A 170 -3.74 23.44 -17.61
C ASP A 170 -3.74 23.90 -16.14
N ALA A 171 -4.92 24.23 -15.60
CA ALA A 171 -5.06 24.62 -14.19
C ALA A 171 -4.71 23.49 -13.20
N ILE A 172 -4.98 22.23 -13.55
CA ILE A 172 -4.60 21.09 -12.73
C ILE A 172 -3.09 20.86 -12.77
N VAL A 173 -2.47 20.99 -13.94
CA VAL A 173 -1.00 20.88 -14.09
C VAL A 173 -0.31 21.94 -13.25
N ASP A 174 -0.79 23.20 -13.26
CA ASP A 174 -0.30 24.27 -12.39
C ASP A 174 -0.33 23.90 -10.89
N ASP A 175 -1.45 23.32 -10.40
CA ASP A 175 -1.52 22.86 -9.00
C ASP A 175 -0.51 21.74 -8.72
N LEU A 176 -0.40 20.77 -9.62
CA LEU A 176 0.52 19.65 -9.46
C LEU A 176 2.00 20.08 -9.53
N GLU A 177 2.36 21.04 -10.38
CA GLU A 177 3.69 21.64 -10.37
C GLU A 177 4.00 22.32 -9.04
N ASN A 178 3.04 23.07 -8.49
CA ASN A 178 3.21 23.71 -7.19
C ASN A 178 3.40 22.66 -6.08
N ARG A 179 2.69 21.53 -6.12
CA ARG A 179 2.91 20.40 -5.21
C ARG A 179 4.29 19.80 -5.37
N CYS A 180 4.75 19.57 -6.60
CA CYS A 180 6.11 19.08 -6.86
C CYS A 180 7.15 20.04 -6.25
N ARG A 181 7.00 21.34 -6.43
CA ARG A 181 7.89 22.37 -5.84
C ARG A 181 7.89 22.33 -4.31
N MET A 182 6.72 22.16 -3.67
CA MET A 182 6.61 22.06 -2.21
C MET A 182 7.30 20.80 -1.67
N PHE A 183 7.23 19.69 -2.38
CA PHE A 183 7.84 18.42 -1.93
C PHE A 183 9.33 18.31 -2.26
N PHE A 184 9.82 19.02 -3.27
CA PHE A 184 11.20 18.90 -3.75
C PHE A 184 12.28 18.95 -2.67
N PRO A 185 12.23 19.84 -1.65
CA PRO A 185 13.26 19.89 -0.61
C PRO A 185 13.33 18.64 0.27
N THR A 186 12.27 17.83 0.31
CA THR A 186 12.14 16.68 1.20
C THR A 186 11.97 15.36 0.45
N ARG A 187 11.40 15.40 -0.74
CA ARG A 187 11.03 14.26 -1.59
C ARG A 187 11.29 14.62 -3.06
N SER A 188 12.56 14.65 -3.44
CA SER A 188 13.02 15.11 -4.76
C SER A 188 12.54 14.27 -5.95
N GLY A 189 12.02 13.07 -5.70
CA GLY A 189 11.44 12.19 -6.72
C GLY A 189 9.95 12.44 -7.02
N THR A 190 9.34 13.52 -6.50
CA THR A 190 7.94 13.84 -6.78
C THR A 190 7.78 14.31 -8.22
N ARG A 191 6.84 13.70 -8.97
CA ARG A 191 6.54 13.95 -10.37
C ARG A 191 5.04 14.03 -10.60
N ILE A 192 4.65 14.64 -11.72
CA ILE A 192 3.26 14.56 -12.21
C ILE A 192 3.12 13.26 -13.00
N ILE A 193 2.04 12.52 -12.76
CA ILE A 193 1.69 11.34 -13.55
C ILE A 193 0.24 11.41 -14.03
N ALA A 194 0.01 11.03 -15.28
CA ALA A 194 -1.32 10.70 -15.79
C ALA A 194 -1.42 9.19 -15.93
N VAL A 195 -2.46 8.60 -15.37
CA VAL A 195 -2.65 7.14 -15.27
C VAL A 195 -3.99 6.77 -15.87
N GLU A 196 -4.04 5.72 -16.66
CA GLU A 196 -5.28 5.11 -17.15
C GLU A 196 -6.19 4.75 -15.98
N PHE A 197 -7.47 5.09 -16.08
CA PHE A 197 -8.45 4.73 -15.08
C PHE A 197 -8.99 3.31 -15.33
N ILE A 198 -8.72 2.40 -14.40
CA ILE A 198 -9.08 0.97 -14.54
C ILE A 198 -10.45 0.63 -13.93
N GLY A 199 -11.04 1.49 -13.12
CA GLY A 199 -12.30 1.20 -12.45
C GLY A 199 -13.49 1.13 -13.41
N SER A 200 -13.93 -0.07 -13.80
CA SER A 200 -15.18 -0.27 -14.52
C SER A 200 -16.31 -0.68 -13.57
N GLN A 201 -17.46 -0.02 -13.70
CA GLN A 201 -18.65 -0.41 -12.96
C GLN A 201 -19.27 -1.67 -13.57
N ASP A 202 -19.69 -2.62 -12.73
CA ASP A 202 -20.49 -3.76 -13.16
C ASP A 202 -21.96 -3.32 -13.50
N ALA A 203 -22.79 -4.29 -13.91
CA ALA A 203 -24.19 -4.03 -14.24
C ALA A 203 -25.02 -3.45 -13.06
N GLY A 204 -24.55 -3.63 -11.81
CA GLY A 204 -25.14 -3.04 -10.59
C GLY A 204 -24.57 -1.66 -10.25
N GLY A 205 -23.64 -1.15 -11.04
CA GLY A 205 -22.93 0.11 -10.81
C GLY A 205 -21.85 0.01 -9.72
N TYR A 206 -21.35 -1.19 -9.41
CA TYR A 206 -20.32 -1.39 -8.41
C TYR A 206 -18.92 -1.51 -9.04
N ILE A 207 -17.94 -0.98 -8.34
CA ILE A 207 -16.53 -1.16 -8.59
C ILE A 207 -15.94 -1.96 -7.42
N ASP A 208 -15.34 -3.11 -7.71
CA ASP A 208 -14.78 -4.02 -6.71
C ASP A 208 -13.26 -3.93 -6.73
N LEU A 209 -12.67 -3.52 -5.61
CA LEU A 209 -11.22 -3.42 -5.40
C LEU A 209 -10.76 -4.55 -4.48
N TYR A 210 -9.76 -5.29 -4.92
CA TYR A 210 -9.17 -6.41 -4.20
C TYR A 210 -7.85 -6.02 -3.58
N ARG A 211 -7.58 -6.58 -2.40
CA ARG A 211 -6.34 -6.35 -1.67
C ARG A 211 -5.80 -7.63 -1.07
N ALA A 212 -4.53 -7.93 -1.32
CA ALA A 212 -3.83 -9.05 -0.73
C ALA A 212 -2.62 -8.58 0.07
N HIS A 213 -2.48 -9.07 1.28
CA HIS A 213 -1.35 -8.78 2.17
C HIS A 213 -0.29 -9.87 2.03
N ILE A 214 0.92 -9.47 1.70
CA ILE A 214 2.05 -10.35 1.44
C ILE A 214 3.10 -10.17 2.53
N LEU A 215 3.67 -11.26 2.99
CA LEU A 215 4.81 -11.27 3.89
C LEU A 215 5.76 -12.41 3.52
N LEU A 216 7.01 -12.10 3.21
CA LEU A 216 8.08 -13.06 2.96
C LEU A 216 7.67 -14.15 1.95
N GLY A 217 7.07 -13.72 0.83
CA GLY A 217 6.64 -14.62 -0.24
C GLY A 217 5.37 -15.44 0.06
N GLN A 218 4.57 -15.04 1.04
CA GLN A 218 3.31 -15.69 1.38
C GLN A 218 2.17 -14.66 1.45
N ILE A 219 1.01 -15.00 0.91
CA ILE A 219 -0.22 -14.24 1.15
C ILE A 219 -0.74 -14.60 2.53
N ILE A 220 -0.71 -13.63 3.45
CA ILE A 220 -1.10 -13.85 4.85
C ILE A 220 -2.53 -13.42 5.15
N SER A 221 -3.11 -12.58 4.32
CA SER A 221 -4.48 -12.09 4.45
C SER A 221 -4.92 -11.40 3.17
N TYR A 222 -6.23 -11.28 2.98
CA TYR A 222 -6.83 -10.59 1.84
C TYR A 222 -8.22 -10.10 2.20
N TYR A 223 -8.71 -9.13 1.46
CA TYR A 223 -10.11 -8.69 1.46
C TYR A 223 -10.43 -7.95 0.16
N ALA A 224 -11.73 -7.81 -0.12
CA ALA A 224 -12.24 -6.95 -1.17
C ALA A 224 -13.11 -5.84 -0.56
N VAL A 225 -13.12 -4.68 -1.19
CA VAL A 225 -14.04 -3.57 -0.91
C VAL A 225 -14.79 -3.21 -2.18
N THR A 226 -15.96 -2.58 -2.03
CA THR A 226 -16.81 -2.23 -3.15
C THR A 226 -17.41 -0.83 -2.96
N SER A 227 -17.65 -0.14 -4.06
CA SER A 227 -18.27 1.19 -4.07
C SER A 227 -19.04 1.41 -5.37
N LYS A 228 -19.97 2.37 -5.35
CA LYS A 228 -20.58 2.93 -6.56
C LYS A 228 -19.91 4.23 -7.02
N GLN A 229 -18.84 4.64 -6.34
CA GLN A 229 -18.05 5.82 -6.68
C GLN A 229 -16.78 5.38 -7.42
N ASP A 230 -16.34 6.18 -8.37
CA ASP A 230 -15.12 5.93 -9.14
C ASP A 230 -13.86 5.93 -8.27
N ILE A 231 -13.79 6.83 -7.30
CA ILE A 231 -12.70 6.93 -6.33
C ILE A 231 -13.25 6.67 -4.94
N PHE A 232 -12.68 5.72 -4.24
CA PHE A 232 -13.10 5.35 -2.89
C PHE A 232 -11.97 4.69 -2.10
N HIS A 233 -12.11 4.72 -0.79
CA HIS A 233 -11.27 3.97 0.13
C HIS A 233 -12.13 2.98 0.92
N ASN A 234 -11.48 2.00 1.53
CA ASN A 234 -12.15 1.02 2.40
C ASN A 234 -12.92 1.69 3.57
N VAL A 235 -12.49 2.87 4.04
CA VAL A 235 -13.19 3.64 5.07
C VAL A 235 -14.49 4.28 4.58
N ASP A 236 -14.62 4.50 3.28
CA ASP A 236 -15.75 5.19 2.64
C ASP A 236 -16.93 4.27 2.33
N MET A 237 -16.84 2.98 2.65
CA MET A 237 -17.87 2.00 2.34
C MET A 237 -19.22 2.43 2.94
N LYS A 238 -20.26 2.45 2.09
CA LYS A 238 -21.60 2.83 2.46
C LYS A 238 -22.46 1.60 2.77
N GLU A 239 -23.52 1.79 3.57
CA GLU A 239 -24.47 0.73 3.95
C GLU A 239 -25.03 -0.04 2.74
N GLN A 240 -25.36 0.66 1.67
CA GLN A 240 -25.86 0.08 0.42
C GLN A 240 -24.90 -0.87 -0.28
N CYS A 241 -23.61 -0.85 0.09
CA CYS A 241 -22.57 -1.73 -0.44
C CYS A 241 -22.31 -2.95 0.45
N LEU A 242 -22.93 -3.03 1.63
CA LEU A 242 -22.61 -4.01 2.67
C LEU A 242 -22.87 -5.45 2.21
N GLU A 243 -24.01 -5.69 1.58
CA GLU A 243 -24.35 -7.03 1.07
C GLU A 243 -23.34 -7.50 0.01
N ARG A 244 -23.05 -6.64 -0.97
CA ARG A 244 -22.05 -6.92 -2.00
C ARG A 244 -20.67 -7.17 -1.39
N PHE A 245 -20.27 -6.38 -0.43
CA PHE A 245 -19.01 -6.53 0.29
C PHE A 245 -18.89 -7.92 0.96
N ILE A 246 -19.96 -8.39 1.61
CA ILE A 246 -19.96 -9.71 2.27
C ILE A 246 -19.86 -10.82 1.22
N GLN A 247 -20.66 -10.78 0.17
CA GLN A 247 -20.66 -11.75 -0.92
C GLN A 247 -19.29 -11.86 -1.59
N LEU A 248 -18.63 -10.71 -1.87
CA LEU A 248 -17.28 -10.70 -2.44
C LEU A 248 -16.26 -11.40 -1.54
N ASN A 249 -16.32 -11.17 -0.25
CA ASN A 249 -15.33 -11.72 0.68
C ASN A 249 -15.59 -13.19 1.02
N GLU A 250 -16.82 -13.69 0.92
CA GLU A 250 -17.14 -15.11 1.05
C GLU A 250 -16.50 -15.96 -0.05
N GLY A 251 -16.53 -15.49 -1.30
CA GLY A 251 -15.93 -16.20 -2.44
C GLY A 251 -14.45 -15.87 -2.70
N LEU A 252 -13.84 -15.02 -1.87
CA LEU A 252 -12.54 -14.44 -2.18
C LEU A 252 -11.38 -15.44 -2.02
N CYS A 253 -11.51 -16.45 -1.16
CA CYS A 253 -10.45 -17.43 -0.91
C CYS A 253 -10.00 -18.13 -2.18
N ASP A 254 -10.93 -18.74 -2.90
CA ASP A 254 -10.65 -19.49 -4.13
C ASP A 254 -10.08 -18.58 -5.23
N LYS A 255 -10.60 -17.35 -5.31
CA LYS A 255 -10.13 -16.35 -6.24
C LYS A 255 -8.67 -15.96 -5.96
N VAL A 256 -8.32 -15.69 -4.70
CA VAL A 256 -6.94 -15.36 -4.32
C VAL A 256 -6.01 -16.55 -4.53
N GLN A 257 -6.46 -17.77 -4.26
CA GLN A 257 -5.68 -18.97 -4.55
C GLN A 257 -5.39 -19.14 -6.04
N SER A 258 -6.38 -18.89 -6.90
CA SER A 258 -6.18 -18.96 -8.36
C SER A 258 -5.25 -17.89 -8.92
N LEU A 259 -5.08 -16.78 -8.20
CA LEU A 259 -4.22 -15.65 -8.57
C LEU A 259 -2.91 -15.60 -7.77
N ASN A 260 -2.64 -16.61 -6.92
CA ASN A 260 -1.54 -16.60 -5.97
C ASN A 260 -0.20 -16.19 -6.60
N ASP A 261 0.19 -16.84 -7.69
CA ASP A 261 1.48 -16.61 -8.32
C ASP A 261 1.60 -15.19 -8.90
N GLN A 262 0.54 -14.67 -9.51
CA GLN A 262 0.51 -13.31 -10.05
C GLN A 262 0.59 -12.25 -8.95
N ILE A 263 -0.13 -12.48 -7.82
CA ILE A 263 -0.09 -11.60 -6.64
C ILE A 263 1.31 -11.58 -6.02
N LEU A 264 1.94 -12.75 -5.87
CA LEU A 264 3.30 -12.83 -5.32
C LEU A 264 4.33 -12.26 -6.27
N GLN A 265 4.19 -12.47 -7.58
CA GLN A 265 5.06 -11.89 -8.59
C GLN A 265 5.04 -10.35 -8.55
N ALA A 266 3.87 -9.74 -8.35
CA ALA A 266 3.75 -8.28 -8.23
C ALA A 266 4.55 -7.71 -7.06
N SER A 267 4.64 -8.42 -5.95
CA SER A 267 5.47 -8.05 -4.79
C SER A 267 6.95 -8.30 -5.03
N THR A 268 7.27 -9.48 -5.60
CA THR A 268 8.66 -9.91 -5.84
C THR A 268 9.36 -9.00 -6.84
N ALA A 269 8.67 -8.59 -7.91
CA ALA A 269 9.23 -7.67 -8.90
C ALA A 269 9.66 -6.32 -8.29
N LEU A 270 8.98 -5.87 -7.24
CA LEU A 270 9.33 -4.65 -6.51
C LEU A 270 10.44 -4.88 -5.46
N GLU A 271 10.94 -6.09 -5.32
CA GLU A 271 11.85 -6.51 -4.24
C GLU A 271 11.27 -6.25 -2.83
N CYS A 272 9.95 -6.18 -2.72
CA CYS A 272 9.25 -5.92 -1.48
C CYS A 272 8.79 -7.24 -0.86
N ASN A 273 9.14 -7.47 0.38
CA ASN A 273 8.82 -8.72 1.08
C ASN A 273 7.74 -8.56 2.17
N LEU A 274 7.21 -7.35 2.35
CA LEU A 274 6.05 -7.06 3.16
C LEU A 274 5.23 -5.92 2.52
N GLY A 275 3.97 -6.17 2.25
CA GLY A 275 3.07 -5.13 1.74
C GLY A 275 1.68 -5.64 1.44
N ALA A 276 0.84 -4.73 0.99
CA ALA A 276 -0.46 -5.03 0.44
C ALA A 276 -0.50 -4.59 -1.02
N VAL A 277 -0.76 -5.51 -1.92
CA VAL A 277 -1.01 -5.20 -3.32
C VAL A 277 -2.50 -4.97 -3.53
N GLU A 278 -2.84 -3.92 -4.27
CA GLU A 278 -4.22 -3.62 -4.67
C GLU A 278 -4.39 -3.84 -6.16
N PHE A 279 -5.52 -4.44 -6.55
CA PHE A 279 -5.80 -4.76 -7.94
C PHE A 279 -7.30 -4.79 -8.23
N PHE A 280 -7.64 -4.48 -9.47
CA PHE A 280 -8.95 -4.76 -10.06
C PHE A 280 -8.91 -6.08 -10.83
N LEU A 281 -10.09 -6.65 -11.11
CA LEU A 281 -10.22 -7.78 -12.03
C LEU A 281 -10.93 -7.33 -13.30
N LEU A 282 -10.25 -7.46 -14.43
CA LEU A 282 -10.82 -7.29 -15.75
C LEU A 282 -10.78 -8.66 -16.44
N ASP A 283 -11.94 -9.18 -16.82
CA ASP A 283 -12.06 -10.53 -17.39
C ASP A 283 -11.35 -11.61 -16.56
N ASN A 284 -11.48 -11.55 -15.24
CA ASN A 284 -10.82 -12.40 -14.25
C ASN A 284 -9.28 -12.31 -14.22
N LYS A 285 -8.67 -11.34 -14.88
CA LYS A 285 -7.23 -11.08 -14.83
C LYS A 285 -6.97 -9.89 -13.90
N PRO A 286 -5.96 -9.98 -13.01
CA PRO A 286 -5.64 -8.87 -12.12
C PRO A 286 -4.92 -7.76 -12.89
N ILE A 287 -5.33 -6.53 -12.63
CA ILE A 287 -4.61 -5.31 -13.01
C ILE A 287 -4.18 -4.64 -11.72
N PHE A 288 -2.90 -4.65 -11.45
CA PHE A 288 -2.32 -4.14 -10.21
C PHE A 288 -2.17 -2.63 -10.25
N ILE A 289 -2.69 -1.93 -9.24
CA ILE A 289 -2.76 -0.45 -9.24
C ILE A 289 -1.93 0.20 -8.14
N GLU A 290 -1.61 -0.50 -7.07
CA GLU A 290 -0.84 0.04 -5.96
C GLU A 290 -0.20 -1.07 -5.13
N PHE A 291 1.00 -0.78 -4.60
CA PHE A 291 1.65 -1.57 -3.56
C PHE A 291 1.83 -0.71 -2.31
N ASN A 292 1.26 -1.14 -1.20
CA ASN A 292 1.34 -0.44 0.08
C ASN A 292 2.30 -1.19 1.02
N PRO A 293 3.56 -0.74 1.20
CA PRO A 293 4.60 -1.46 1.95
C PRO A 293 4.31 -1.54 3.44
N MET A 294 3.47 -0.63 3.92
CA MET A 294 3.07 -0.56 5.30
C MET A 294 1.60 -0.18 5.37
N TRP A 295 0.75 -1.16 5.23
CA TRP A 295 -0.68 -0.90 5.44
C TRP A 295 -0.94 -0.56 6.91
N GLY A 296 -1.67 0.49 7.09
CA GLY A 296 -1.98 1.02 8.40
C GLY A 296 -2.99 0.19 9.19
N GLY A 297 -3.23 -1.06 8.82
CA GLY A 297 -4.26 -1.89 9.39
C GLY A 297 -5.65 -1.38 9.01
N HIS A 298 -5.83 -0.97 7.78
CA HIS A 298 -7.06 -0.35 7.29
C HIS A 298 -8.27 -1.29 7.27
N ALA A 299 -8.02 -2.58 7.37
CA ALA A 299 -9.09 -3.56 7.30
C ALA A 299 -10.13 -3.37 8.43
N SER A 300 -9.73 -3.08 9.66
CA SER A 300 -10.69 -2.79 10.74
C SER A 300 -11.33 -1.40 10.63
N MET A 301 -10.94 -0.62 9.63
CA MET A 301 -11.53 0.69 9.36
C MET A 301 -12.55 0.66 8.22
N ILE A 302 -12.90 -0.52 7.71
CA ILE A 302 -13.91 -0.65 6.66
C ILE A 302 -15.21 -0.03 7.13
N GLY A 303 -15.69 0.97 6.39
CA GLY A 303 -16.88 1.74 6.76
C GLY A 303 -16.75 2.53 8.06
N PHE A 304 -15.51 2.85 8.52
CA PHE A 304 -15.27 3.52 9.81
C PHE A 304 -16.08 4.82 10.01
N GLY A 305 -16.31 5.57 8.94
CA GLY A 305 -17.17 6.76 8.95
C GLY A 305 -18.68 6.47 8.93
N ASN A 306 -19.10 5.19 8.91
CA ASN A 306 -20.50 4.78 8.83
C ASN A 306 -20.87 3.89 10.01
N THR A 307 -21.58 4.48 10.98
CA THR A 307 -21.99 3.79 12.21
C THR A 307 -22.81 2.53 11.95
N LYS A 308 -23.66 2.51 10.94
CA LYS A 308 -24.49 1.33 10.62
C LYS A 308 -23.65 0.18 10.09
N VAL A 309 -22.67 0.45 9.21
CA VAL A 309 -21.73 -0.56 8.72
C VAL A 309 -20.89 -1.11 9.87
N GLN A 310 -20.35 -0.25 10.73
CA GLN A 310 -19.56 -0.68 11.90
C GLN A 310 -20.40 -1.52 12.86
N ASN A 311 -21.60 -1.07 13.22
CA ASN A 311 -22.50 -1.82 14.10
C ASN A 311 -22.85 -3.19 13.52
N TYR A 312 -23.10 -3.28 12.20
CA TYR A 312 -23.34 -4.56 11.56
C TYR A 312 -22.14 -5.51 11.68
N LEU A 313 -20.96 -5.04 11.33
CA LEU A 313 -19.73 -5.85 11.40
C LEU A 313 -19.43 -6.31 12.83
N ASP A 314 -19.63 -5.45 13.82
CA ASP A 314 -19.40 -5.78 15.23
C ASP A 314 -20.43 -6.78 15.76
N THR A 315 -21.71 -6.56 15.45
CA THR A 315 -22.81 -7.43 15.89
C THR A 315 -22.70 -8.84 15.29
N HIS A 316 -22.31 -8.94 14.01
CA HIS A 316 -22.23 -10.21 13.30
C HIS A 316 -20.84 -10.82 13.27
N LYS A 317 -19.88 -10.29 14.03
CA LYS A 317 -18.47 -10.67 14.01
C LYS A 317 -18.24 -12.19 14.11
N LYS A 318 -18.99 -12.88 14.99
CA LYS A 318 -18.84 -14.32 15.16
C LYS A 318 -19.27 -15.07 13.91
N ALA A 319 -20.48 -14.82 13.40
CA ALA A 319 -21.00 -15.45 12.21
C ALA A 319 -20.15 -15.14 10.96
N LEU A 320 -19.66 -13.91 10.83
CA LEU A 320 -18.80 -13.53 9.72
C LEU A 320 -17.44 -14.28 9.77
N LYS A 321 -16.89 -14.51 10.96
CA LYS A 321 -15.66 -15.32 11.11
C LYS A 321 -15.81 -16.79 10.68
N GLU A 322 -17.02 -17.33 10.79
CA GLU A 322 -17.32 -18.70 10.34
C GLU A 322 -17.50 -18.79 8.82
N ARG A 323 -17.97 -17.70 8.18
CA ARG A 323 -18.30 -17.63 6.75
C ARG A 323 -17.13 -17.14 5.88
N ILE A 324 -16.31 -16.23 6.40
CA ILE A 324 -15.29 -15.52 5.62
C ILE A 324 -13.90 -15.88 6.15
N PRO A 325 -13.10 -16.64 5.38
CA PRO A 325 -11.71 -16.91 5.73
C PRO A 325 -10.88 -15.61 5.86
N ASN A 326 -9.93 -15.60 6.77
CA ASN A 326 -9.02 -14.47 7.00
C ASN A 326 -9.68 -13.14 7.38
N ILE A 327 -10.92 -13.18 7.88
CA ILE A 327 -11.65 -11.97 8.31
C ILE A 327 -10.96 -11.18 9.43
N TYR A 328 -10.05 -11.80 10.18
CA TYR A 328 -9.28 -11.15 11.24
C TYR A 328 -8.50 -9.92 10.75
N ALA A 329 -8.14 -9.88 9.47
CA ALA A 329 -7.41 -8.76 8.89
C ALA A 329 -8.20 -7.43 8.94
N TRP A 330 -9.52 -7.50 8.98
CA TRP A 330 -10.39 -6.32 8.99
C TRP A 330 -11.42 -6.31 10.11
N LEU A 331 -11.51 -7.35 10.93
CA LEU A 331 -12.34 -7.37 12.12
C LEU A 331 -11.55 -7.32 13.43
N ASN A 332 -10.30 -7.74 13.45
CA ASN A 332 -9.51 -7.75 14.68
C ASN A 332 -8.01 -7.59 14.41
N TYR A 333 -7.50 -6.39 14.51
CA TYR A 333 -6.08 -6.08 14.33
C TYR A 333 -5.09 -6.87 15.17
N PRO A 334 -5.31 -7.05 16.47
CA PRO A 334 -4.38 -7.85 17.26
C PRO A 334 -4.19 -9.26 16.72
N ASP A 335 -5.26 -9.88 16.21
CA ASP A 335 -5.18 -11.22 15.61
C ASP A 335 -4.41 -11.19 14.27
N TYR A 336 -4.61 -10.14 13.46
CA TYR A 336 -3.84 -9.92 12.25
C TYR A 336 -2.35 -9.78 12.54
N TYR A 337 -1.97 -8.91 13.47
CA TYR A 337 -0.57 -8.73 13.84
C TYR A 337 0.03 -9.98 14.49
N LYS A 338 -0.76 -10.73 15.25
CA LYS A 338 -0.33 -12.05 15.76
C LYS A 338 0.05 -12.98 14.60
N ALA A 339 -0.83 -13.14 13.61
CA ALA A 339 -0.57 -13.98 12.43
C ALA A 339 0.67 -13.51 11.65
N LEU A 340 0.86 -12.19 11.51
CA LEU A 340 2.04 -11.61 10.88
C LEU A 340 3.33 -11.96 11.63
N PHE A 341 3.35 -11.82 12.93
CA PHE A 341 4.51 -12.18 13.75
C PHE A 341 4.78 -13.68 13.76
N GLU A 342 3.73 -14.52 13.77
CA GLU A 342 3.87 -15.97 13.65
C GLU A 342 4.44 -16.37 12.29
N GLN A 343 4.07 -15.69 11.21
CA GLN A 343 4.64 -15.91 9.88
C GLN A 343 6.13 -15.50 9.84
N ILE A 344 6.52 -14.39 10.46
CA ILE A 344 7.93 -14.03 10.61
C ILE A 344 8.70 -15.15 11.30
N ASN A 345 8.16 -15.67 12.42
CA ASN A 345 8.80 -16.77 13.16
C ASN A 345 8.90 -18.07 12.37
N LYS A 346 7.98 -18.34 11.43
CA LYS A 346 8.05 -19.50 10.54
C LYS A 346 9.07 -19.33 9.42
N SER A 347 9.19 -18.11 8.89
CA SER A 347 10.01 -17.82 7.70
C SER A 347 11.45 -17.45 8.04
N ILE A 348 11.71 -16.93 9.23
CA ILE A 348 13.04 -16.50 9.68
C ILE A 348 13.57 -17.52 10.69
N GLN A 349 14.71 -18.09 10.36
CA GLN A 349 15.43 -18.95 11.32
C GLN A 349 16.27 -18.08 12.26
N PRO A 350 16.22 -18.31 13.59
CA PRO A 350 17.05 -17.59 14.52
C PRO A 350 18.54 -17.80 14.20
N ILE A 351 19.30 -16.71 14.14
CA ILE A 351 20.74 -16.74 13.97
C ILE A 351 21.36 -17.22 15.28
N VAL A 352 22.37 -18.09 15.17
CA VAL A 352 23.15 -18.49 16.33
C VAL A 352 24.17 -17.39 16.58
N HIS A 353 23.90 -16.59 17.59
CA HIS A 353 24.77 -15.47 18.01
C HIS A 353 25.79 -15.92 19.07
#